data_784f73aa1de617403e8fda95a79a8754
#
_entry.id   784f73aa1de617403e8fda95a79a8754
#
_cell.length_a   1.000
_cell.length_b   1.000
_cell.length_c   1.000
_cell.angle_alpha   90.00
_cell.angle_beta   90.00
_cell.angle_gamma   90.00
#
_symmetry.space_group_name_H-M   'P 1'
#
loop_
_entity.id
_entity.type
_entity.pdbx_description
1 polymer ?
#
loop_
_entity_poly.entity_id
_entity_poly.type
_entity_poly.pdbx_seq_one_letter_code
_entity_poly.pdbx_strand_id
1 'polypeptide(L)'
;MSNQKSTNKHPQYKYASTREKYCFGIGAIGKDAICNLVGSFLMLYFTDTLYLAPAFVGVLFLVARIWDAINDPVMGMICDNTHTKFGKFRIWLVIGTLLNSVVFVLLFHSFHLSGTSLYIYVSVMYILYGMTYTIMDVPYWSWLPNLTNDPHERERVSVIPRFFASLAGFSVATFGLYIINHLNKIAGEKNLYAETGYTLFAIIIAVIFIVAIGITVFNVKEESTIGVYAEKTSLKQAFRIIIKNDQLLAFIGILLTFNLCTQIAQSFAVYYFKCVCGNEYLYSIFGFAIIAEMAGLVCFPKISTKISREKVYAYACVLPIAGFILLGIAGFIAPKSAVLVVICCALLFFGSGLSLGVTTCCMADVIDYGEVKFGVRNESVTCSAQTFLMKAATAAAGGLSGVGLQVVGYNAKAAVQSAGTILGIRVLMIVIPVILAVVSFLIYKKCYKLKGAAMEEVTEKVNEIHAQRKIVTE
;
A
#
# COMPACT_ATOMS: atom_id res chain seq x y z
N MET A 1 28.76 33.90 5.47
CA MET A 1 29.55 32.70 5.11
C MET A 1 28.55 31.62 4.61
N SER A 2 28.35 31.57 3.31
CA SER A 2 27.42 30.66 2.64
C SER A 2 28.11 29.32 2.47
N ASN A 3 27.63 28.30 3.19
CA ASN A 3 28.05 26.92 3.01
C ASN A 3 27.37 26.34 1.73
N GLN A 4 27.96 26.60 0.57
CA GLN A 4 27.72 25.79 -0.62
C GLN A 4 28.34 24.42 -0.38
N LYS A 5 27.53 23.43 0.00
CA LYS A 5 27.86 22.02 -0.21
C LYS A 5 27.89 21.78 -1.72
N SER A 6 29.09 21.85 -2.31
CA SER A 6 29.33 21.39 -3.67
C SER A 6 29.01 19.90 -3.72
N THR A 7 27.87 19.54 -4.27
CA THR A 7 27.61 18.18 -4.68
C THR A 7 28.57 17.89 -5.83
N ASN A 8 29.60 17.08 -5.59
CA ASN A 8 30.46 16.52 -6.63
C ASN A 8 29.59 15.72 -7.61
N LYS A 9 29.14 16.39 -8.66
CA LYS A 9 28.44 15.75 -9.77
C LYS A 9 29.48 15.08 -10.63
N HIS A 10 29.50 13.75 -10.69
CA HIS A 10 30.33 13.02 -11.62
C HIS A 10 29.85 13.30 -13.06
N PRO A 11 30.73 13.68 -14.00
CA PRO A 11 30.31 14.09 -15.34
C PRO A 11 29.65 12.99 -16.18
N GLN A 12 29.73 11.73 -15.76
CA GLN A 12 29.11 10.57 -16.40
C GLN A 12 27.66 10.28 -15.95
N TYR A 13 27.17 10.96 -14.90
CA TYR A 13 25.84 10.69 -14.35
C TYR A 13 24.82 11.76 -14.77
N LYS A 14 23.68 11.30 -15.23
CA LYS A 14 22.50 12.14 -15.41
C LYS A 14 21.83 12.38 -14.06
N TYR A 15 21.60 13.62 -13.72
CA TYR A 15 20.89 14.03 -12.52
C TYR A 15 19.54 14.63 -12.90
N ALA A 16 18.46 14.16 -12.24
CA ALA A 16 17.17 14.78 -12.39
C ALA A 16 17.17 16.18 -11.77
N SER A 17 16.60 17.16 -12.45
CA SER A 17 16.44 18.51 -11.89
C SER A 17 15.48 18.49 -10.69
N THR A 18 15.60 19.46 -9.80
CA THR A 18 14.66 19.61 -8.68
C THR A 18 13.22 19.71 -9.16
N ARG A 19 12.99 20.43 -10.26
CA ARG A 19 11.67 20.56 -10.90
C ARG A 19 11.12 19.20 -11.33
N GLU A 20 11.92 18.40 -12.02
CA GLU A 20 11.50 17.05 -12.48
C GLU A 20 11.14 16.15 -11.31
N LYS A 21 11.94 16.14 -10.23
CA LYS A 21 11.69 15.34 -9.02
C LYS A 21 10.34 15.67 -8.39
N TYR A 22 10.07 16.95 -8.16
CA TYR A 22 8.81 17.37 -7.53
C TYR A 22 7.62 17.24 -8.48
N CYS A 23 7.76 17.56 -9.77
CA CYS A 23 6.69 17.35 -10.75
C CYS A 23 6.35 15.87 -10.93
N PHE A 24 7.35 14.97 -10.83
CA PHE A 24 7.11 13.54 -10.81
C PHE A 24 6.37 13.14 -9.52
N GLY A 25 6.79 13.66 -8.37
CA GLY A 25 6.13 13.40 -7.09
C GLY A 25 4.67 13.85 -7.05
N ILE A 26 4.35 15.02 -7.63
CA ILE A 26 2.96 15.53 -7.72
C ILE A 26 2.05 14.54 -8.44
N GLY A 27 2.53 13.84 -9.48
CA GLY A 27 1.77 12.78 -10.15
C GLY A 27 1.31 11.68 -9.19
N ALA A 28 2.10 11.36 -8.16
CA ALA A 28 1.70 10.40 -7.15
C ALA A 28 0.47 10.86 -6.33
N ILE A 29 0.30 12.19 -6.10
CA ILE A 29 -0.89 12.67 -5.37
C ILE A 29 -2.17 12.23 -6.08
N GLY A 30 -2.27 12.49 -7.38
CA GLY A 30 -3.48 12.17 -8.14
C GLY A 30 -3.79 10.69 -8.17
N LYS A 31 -2.79 9.86 -8.54
CA LYS A 31 -2.97 8.41 -8.67
C LYS A 31 -3.28 7.75 -7.32
N ASP A 32 -2.58 8.16 -6.26
CA ASP A 32 -2.79 7.56 -4.94
C ASP A 32 -4.05 8.07 -4.25
N ALA A 33 -4.54 9.30 -4.56
CA ALA A 33 -5.85 9.76 -4.12
C ALA A 33 -6.98 8.86 -4.65
N ILE A 34 -6.95 8.49 -5.94
CA ILE A 34 -7.88 7.51 -6.54
C ILE A 34 -7.79 6.17 -5.82
N CYS A 35 -6.57 5.64 -5.68
CA CYS A 35 -6.35 4.34 -5.05
C CYS A 35 -6.86 4.32 -3.60
N ASN A 36 -6.60 5.40 -2.84
CA ASN A 36 -7.04 5.51 -1.45
C ASN A 36 -8.55 5.70 -1.30
N LEU A 37 -9.23 6.42 -2.22
CA LEU A 37 -10.68 6.51 -2.19
C LEU A 37 -11.32 5.13 -2.40
N VAL A 38 -10.85 4.38 -3.39
CA VAL A 38 -11.31 3.00 -3.64
C VAL A 38 -10.98 2.10 -2.45
N GLY A 39 -9.75 2.14 -1.95
CA GLY A 39 -9.32 1.29 -0.83
C GLY A 39 -10.06 1.56 0.48
N SER A 40 -10.38 2.83 0.77
CA SER A 40 -10.99 3.22 2.05
C SER A 40 -12.52 3.16 2.03
N PHE A 41 -13.16 3.52 0.91
CA PHE A 41 -14.59 3.79 0.91
C PHE A 41 -15.41 2.96 -0.08
N LEU A 42 -14.79 2.26 -1.04
CA LEU A 42 -15.56 1.50 -2.04
C LEU A 42 -16.38 0.37 -1.40
N MET A 43 -15.82 -0.32 -0.40
CA MET A 43 -16.55 -1.34 0.35
C MET A 43 -17.79 -0.74 1.01
N LEU A 44 -17.62 0.40 1.70
CA LEU A 44 -18.71 1.13 2.35
C LEU A 44 -19.75 1.62 1.33
N TYR A 45 -19.32 2.16 0.20
CA TYR A 45 -20.21 2.58 -0.89
C TYR A 45 -21.04 1.41 -1.43
N PHE A 46 -20.42 0.27 -1.71
CA PHE A 46 -21.13 -0.90 -2.23
C PHE A 46 -22.09 -1.51 -1.21
N THR A 47 -21.73 -1.56 0.08
CA THR A 47 -22.57 -2.20 1.10
C THR A 47 -23.65 -1.26 1.65
N ASP A 48 -23.32 0.02 1.90
CA ASP A 48 -24.17 0.94 2.65
C ASP A 48 -24.96 1.89 1.76
N THR A 49 -24.47 2.18 0.54
CA THR A 49 -25.16 3.03 -0.44
C THR A 49 -25.91 2.18 -1.45
N LEU A 50 -25.24 1.18 -2.07
CA LEU A 50 -25.86 0.33 -3.09
C LEU A 50 -26.54 -0.93 -2.51
N TYR A 51 -26.35 -1.19 -1.22
CA TYR A 51 -26.93 -2.35 -0.50
C TYR A 51 -26.57 -3.71 -1.12
N LEU A 52 -25.39 -3.82 -1.72
CA LEU A 52 -24.88 -5.10 -2.22
C LEU A 52 -24.49 -6.02 -1.06
N ALA A 53 -24.62 -7.33 -1.29
CA ALA A 53 -24.21 -8.31 -0.29
C ALA A 53 -22.70 -8.21 0.01
N PRO A 54 -22.28 -8.05 1.27
CA PRO A 54 -20.86 -7.86 1.61
C PRO A 54 -19.97 -9.00 1.13
N ALA A 55 -20.45 -10.25 1.17
CA ALA A 55 -19.70 -11.41 0.67
C ALA A 55 -19.43 -11.32 -0.84
N PHE A 56 -20.43 -10.87 -1.62
CA PHE A 56 -20.24 -10.63 -3.05
C PHE A 56 -19.15 -9.60 -3.31
N VAL A 57 -19.17 -8.47 -2.58
CA VAL A 57 -18.16 -7.41 -2.70
C VAL A 57 -16.76 -7.95 -2.34
N GLY A 58 -16.64 -8.73 -1.27
CA GLY A 58 -15.40 -9.36 -0.87
C GLY A 58 -14.83 -10.31 -1.93
N VAL A 59 -15.69 -11.17 -2.52
CA VAL A 59 -15.29 -12.06 -3.62
C VAL A 59 -14.89 -11.27 -4.86
N LEU A 60 -15.64 -10.21 -5.20
CA LEU A 60 -15.30 -9.32 -6.31
C LEU A 60 -13.92 -8.69 -6.13
N PHE A 61 -13.61 -8.20 -4.93
CA PHE A 61 -12.29 -7.64 -4.63
C PHE A 61 -11.18 -8.69 -4.78
N LEU A 62 -11.40 -9.90 -4.30
CA LEU A 62 -10.44 -10.99 -4.44
C LEU A 62 -10.18 -11.35 -5.90
N VAL A 63 -11.26 -11.54 -6.69
CA VAL A 63 -11.16 -11.88 -8.12
C VAL A 63 -10.44 -10.78 -8.90
N ALA A 64 -10.76 -9.51 -8.65
CA ALA A 64 -10.11 -8.40 -9.31
C ALA A 64 -8.59 -8.36 -9.00
N ARG A 65 -8.17 -8.71 -7.78
CA ARG A 65 -6.73 -8.77 -7.43
C ARG A 65 -6.00 -9.93 -8.11
N ILE A 66 -6.67 -11.07 -8.31
CA ILE A 66 -6.11 -12.16 -9.11
C ILE A 66 -5.94 -11.69 -10.56
N TRP A 67 -6.92 -10.94 -11.09
CA TRP A 67 -6.82 -10.33 -12.40
C TRP A 67 -5.67 -9.33 -12.52
N ASP A 68 -5.48 -8.46 -11.53
CA ASP A 68 -4.36 -7.50 -11.49
C ASP A 68 -3.00 -8.22 -11.57
N ALA A 69 -2.83 -9.35 -10.89
CA ALA A 69 -1.60 -10.15 -10.92
C ALA A 69 -1.23 -10.65 -12.33
N ILE A 70 -2.23 -10.82 -13.20
CA ILE A 70 -2.05 -11.21 -14.61
C ILE A 70 -1.86 -9.96 -15.48
N ASN A 71 -2.63 -8.93 -15.23
CA ASN A 71 -2.68 -7.71 -16.03
C ASN A 71 -1.40 -6.86 -15.90
N ASP A 72 -0.81 -6.76 -14.70
CA ASP A 72 0.39 -5.95 -14.45
C ASP A 72 1.60 -6.39 -15.32
N PRO A 73 1.98 -7.69 -15.38
CA PRO A 73 3.05 -8.14 -16.28
C PRO A 73 2.76 -7.91 -17.77
N VAL A 74 1.49 -8.08 -18.19
CA VAL A 74 1.07 -7.83 -19.57
C VAL A 74 1.30 -6.37 -19.93
N MET A 75 0.86 -5.45 -19.07
CA MET A 75 1.07 -4.01 -19.27
C MET A 75 2.56 -3.65 -19.27
N GLY A 76 3.36 -4.26 -18.40
CA GLY A 76 4.82 -4.12 -18.40
C GLY A 76 5.44 -4.47 -19.76
N MET A 77 5.04 -5.62 -20.33
CA MET A 77 5.50 -6.04 -21.65
C MET A 77 5.06 -5.09 -22.77
N ILE A 78 3.81 -4.62 -22.72
CA ILE A 78 3.30 -3.63 -23.69
C ILE A 78 4.12 -2.34 -23.60
N CYS A 79 4.35 -1.84 -22.39
CA CYS A 79 5.14 -0.65 -22.15
C CYS A 79 6.57 -0.81 -22.66
N ASP A 80 7.20 -1.97 -22.40
CA ASP A 80 8.57 -2.25 -22.84
C ASP A 80 8.72 -2.29 -24.37
N ASN A 81 7.70 -2.72 -25.09
CA ASN A 81 7.69 -2.75 -26.55
C ASN A 81 7.16 -1.47 -27.20
N THR A 82 6.81 -0.46 -26.40
CA THR A 82 6.28 0.82 -26.92
C THR A 82 7.41 1.76 -27.30
N HIS A 83 7.41 2.20 -28.55
CA HIS A 83 8.35 3.18 -29.10
C HIS A 83 7.56 4.26 -29.83
N THR A 84 7.35 5.40 -29.18
CA THR A 84 6.60 6.52 -29.76
C THR A 84 7.40 7.82 -29.72
N LYS A 85 7.03 8.77 -30.58
CA LYS A 85 7.62 10.12 -30.60
C LYS A 85 7.34 10.91 -29.31
N PHE A 86 6.30 10.53 -28.54
CA PHE A 86 5.93 11.14 -27.27
C PHE A 86 6.64 10.55 -26.07
N GLY A 87 7.41 9.49 -26.26
CA GLY A 87 8.08 8.71 -25.24
C GLY A 87 7.44 7.33 -25.06
N LYS A 88 8.11 6.47 -24.26
CA LYS A 88 7.70 5.11 -23.95
C LYS A 88 6.65 5.09 -22.83
N PHE A 89 6.83 5.92 -21.80
CA PHE A 89 6.00 5.94 -20.59
C PHE A 89 4.89 6.99 -20.67
N ARG A 90 5.18 8.19 -21.20
CA ARG A 90 4.24 9.32 -21.24
C ARG A 90 2.93 9.00 -21.91
N ILE A 91 2.97 8.30 -23.05
CA ILE A 91 1.76 7.96 -23.80
C ILE A 91 0.78 7.13 -22.96
N TRP A 92 1.31 6.15 -22.22
CA TRP A 92 0.51 5.28 -21.36
C TRP A 92 0.00 6.02 -20.12
N LEU A 93 0.79 6.95 -19.56
CA LEU A 93 0.33 7.80 -18.47
C LEU A 93 -0.90 8.61 -18.91
N VAL A 94 -0.86 9.23 -20.09
CA VAL A 94 -1.98 10.03 -20.60
C VAL A 94 -3.21 9.15 -20.86
N ILE A 95 -3.03 8.08 -21.66
CA ILE A 95 -4.14 7.17 -22.00
C ILE A 95 -4.76 6.56 -20.76
N GLY A 96 -3.92 6.00 -19.88
CA GLY A 96 -4.37 5.34 -18.65
C GLY A 96 -5.06 6.30 -17.71
N THR A 97 -4.55 7.53 -17.55
CA THR A 97 -5.18 8.56 -16.70
C THR A 97 -6.55 8.95 -17.20
N LEU A 98 -6.72 9.23 -18.49
CA LEU A 98 -8.00 9.63 -19.06
C LEU A 98 -9.03 8.50 -18.97
N LEU A 99 -8.65 7.28 -19.38
CA LEU A 99 -9.54 6.13 -19.28
C LEU A 99 -9.91 5.80 -17.85
N ASN A 100 -8.92 5.78 -16.93
CA ASN A 100 -9.17 5.47 -15.54
C ASN A 100 -10.02 6.55 -14.85
N SER A 101 -9.84 7.82 -15.16
CA SER A 101 -10.66 8.90 -14.62
C SER A 101 -12.15 8.73 -14.98
N VAL A 102 -12.46 8.35 -16.21
CA VAL A 102 -13.84 8.07 -16.63
C VAL A 102 -14.39 6.85 -15.89
N VAL A 103 -13.67 5.73 -15.92
CA VAL A 103 -14.10 4.49 -15.27
C VAL A 103 -14.25 4.66 -13.77
N PHE A 104 -13.34 5.42 -13.14
CA PHE A 104 -13.38 5.72 -11.71
C PHE A 104 -14.62 6.52 -11.30
N VAL A 105 -15.01 7.53 -12.07
CA VAL A 105 -16.26 8.28 -11.80
C VAL A 105 -17.46 7.36 -12.00
N LEU A 106 -17.50 6.56 -13.07
CA LEU A 106 -18.56 5.60 -13.33
C LEU A 106 -18.64 4.53 -12.23
N LEU A 107 -17.53 4.13 -11.62
CA LEU A 107 -17.51 3.18 -10.49
C LEU A 107 -18.28 3.69 -9.27
N PHE A 108 -18.31 5.00 -9.06
CA PHE A 108 -19.06 5.67 -7.98
C PHE A 108 -20.39 6.26 -8.45
N HIS A 109 -20.95 5.76 -9.56
CA HIS A 109 -22.26 6.15 -10.05
C HIS A 109 -23.02 4.92 -10.58
N SER A 110 -24.17 4.61 -10.00
CA SER A 110 -24.91 3.37 -10.29
C SER A 110 -25.99 3.47 -11.36
N PHE A 111 -26.27 4.69 -11.86
CA PHE A 111 -27.38 4.96 -12.78
C PHE A 111 -28.74 4.45 -12.28
N HIS A 112 -28.92 4.38 -10.95
CA HIS A 112 -30.11 3.82 -10.30
C HIS A 112 -30.43 2.35 -10.71
N LEU A 113 -29.44 1.60 -11.18
CA LEU A 113 -29.58 0.19 -11.48
C LEU A 113 -29.93 -0.60 -10.22
N SER A 114 -30.64 -1.71 -10.39
CA SER A 114 -31.06 -2.58 -9.28
C SER A 114 -31.02 -4.05 -9.68
N GLY A 115 -31.04 -4.94 -8.68
CA GLY A 115 -31.03 -6.38 -8.91
C GLY A 115 -29.80 -6.85 -9.67
N THR A 116 -29.95 -7.84 -10.55
CA THR A 116 -28.83 -8.48 -11.28
C THR A 116 -28.03 -7.49 -12.14
N SER A 117 -28.68 -6.49 -12.73
CA SER A 117 -28.00 -5.49 -13.56
C SER A 117 -27.00 -4.66 -12.76
N LEU A 118 -27.30 -4.31 -11.50
CA LEU A 118 -26.38 -3.61 -10.61
C LEU A 118 -25.16 -4.48 -10.29
N TYR A 119 -25.37 -5.78 -9.98
CA TYR A 119 -24.26 -6.71 -9.70
C TYR A 119 -23.32 -6.86 -10.90
N ILE A 120 -23.84 -6.98 -12.10
CA ILE A 120 -23.03 -7.06 -13.32
C ILE A 120 -22.29 -5.74 -13.55
N TYR A 121 -22.99 -4.61 -13.42
CA TYR A 121 -22.41 -3.28 -13.63
C TYR A 121 -21.21 -3.02 -12.71
N VAL A 122 -21.37 -3.20 -11.39
CA VAL A 122 -20.27 -2.94 -10.44
C VAL A 122 -19.10 -3.92 -10.65
N SER A 123 -19.38 -5.17 -11.06
CA SER A 123 -18.32 -6.14 -11.36
C SER A 123 -17.49 -5.70 -12.57
N VAL A 124 -18.17 -5.29 -13.65
CA VAL A 124 -17.48 -4.82 -14.86
C VAL A 124 -16.71 -3.53 -14.58
N MET A 125 -17.33 -2.55 -13.89
CA MET A 125 -16.68 -1.27 -13.59
C MET A 125 -15.48 -1.45 -12.68
N TYR A 126 -15.54 -2.33 -11.67
CA TYR A 126 -14.41 -2.56 -10.77
C TYR A 126 -13.23 -3.27 -11.45
N ILE A 127 -13.49 -4.25 -12.32
CA ILE A 127 -12.44 -4.90 -13.12
C ILE A 127 -11.84 -3.91 -14.11
N LEU A 128 -12.66 -3.13 -14.82
CA LEU A 128 -12.19 -2.07 -15.73
C LEU A 128 -11.39 -0.99 -15.01
N TYR A 129 -11.76 -0.64 -13.77
CA TYR A 129 -11.00 0.26 -12.94
C TYR A 129 -9.57 -0.27 -12.70
N GLY A 130 -9.43 -1.53 -12.27
CA GLY A 130 -8.11 -2.17 -12.09
C GLY A 130 -7.30 -2.17 -13.38
N MET A 131 -7.90 -2.58 -14.51
CA MET A 131 -7.23 -2.62 -15.81
C MET A 131 -6.73 -1.23 -16.25
N THR A 132 -7.61 -0.23 -16.20
CA THR A 132 -7.25 1.14 -16.63
C THR A 132 -6.26 1.80 -15.68
N TYR A 133 -6.34 1.49 -14.38
CA TYR A 133 -5.35 1.94 -13.40
C TYR A 133 -3.96 1.37 -13.69
N THR A 134 -3.84 0.07 -14.01
CA THR A 134 -2.59 -0.59 -14.38
C THR A 134 -1.95 0.04 -15.61
N ILE A 135 -2.75 0.48 -16.60
CA ILE A 135 -2.25 1.16 -17.83
C ILE A 135 -1.44 2.42 -17.48
N MET A 136 -1.76 3.08 -16.39
CA MET A 136 -1.04 4.27 -15.91
C MET A 136 0.01 3.95 -14.85
N ASP A 137 -0.32 3.09 -13.87
CA ASP A 137 0.50 2.84 -12.69
C ASP A 137 1.81 2.12 -13.02
N VAL A 138 1.76 1.09 -13.86
CA VAL A 138 2.96 0.34 -14.27
C VAL A 138 3.96 1.23 -15.00
N PRO A 139 3.60 2.01 -16.03
CA PRO A 139 4.53 2.95 -16.66
C PRO A 139 5.02 4.04 -15.71
N TYR A 140 4.21 4.54 -14.79
CA TYR A 140 4.61 5.55 -13.80
C TYR A 140 5.78 5.05 -12.95
N TRP A 141 5.65 3.89 -12.32
CA TRP A 141 6.71 3.32 -11.50
C TRP A 141 7.92 2.85 -12.32
N SER A 142 7.70 2.38 -13.56
CA SER A 142 8.77 1.99 -14.48
C SER A 142 9.58 3.20 -14.98
N TRP A 143 9.00 4.38 -15.01
CA TRP A 143 9.70 5.60 -15.40
C TRP A 143 10.62 6.14 -14.31
N LEU A 144 10.30 5.90 -13.03
CA LEU A 144 11.05 6.41 -11.88
C LEU A 144 12.56 6.09 -11.91
N PRO A 145 13.02 4.84 -12.17
CA PRO A 145 14.45 4.53 -12.28
C PRO A 145 15.15 5.23 -13.44
N ASN A 146 14.41 5.70 -14.43
CA ASN A 146 14.93 6.35 -15.64
C ASN A 146 15.10 7.88 -15.46
N LEU A 147 14.72 8.45 -14.32
CA LEU A 147 14.92 9.87 -14.02
C LEU A 147 16.38 10.19 -13.76
N THR A 148 17.15 9.24 -13.22
CA THR A 148 18.58 9.37 -12.93
C THR A 148 19.29 8.03 -13.07
N ASN A 149 20.53 8.03 -13.53
CA ASN A 149 21.38 6.84 -13.57
C ASN A 149 22.39 6.78 -12.40
N ASP A 150 22.41 7.79 -11.53
CA ASP A 150 23.17 7.76 -10.27
C ASP A 150 22.41 6.94 -9.20
N PRO A 151 23.01 5.84 -8.67
CA PRO A 151 22.38 5.01 -7.66
C PRO A 151 22.00 5.77 -6.39
N HIS A 152 22.85 6.67 -5.91
CA HIS A 152 22.60 7.46 -4.69
C HIS A 152 21.50 8.51 -4.88
N GLU A 153 21.43 9.11 -6.07
CA GLU A 153 20.34 10.01 -6.39
C GLU A 153 19.02 9.27 -6.59
N ARG A 154 19.07 8.07 -7.18
CA ARG A 154 17.90 7.23 -7.40
C ARG A 154 17.15 6.91 -6.09
N GLU A 155 17.89 6.62 -5.03
CA GLU A 155 17.31 6.43 -3.69
C GLU A 155 16.56 7.68 -3.23
N ARG A 156 17.17 8.87 -3.35
CA ARG A 156 16.55 10.14 -2.95
C ARG A 156 15.34 10.49 -3.79
N VAL A 157 15.42 10.27 -5.11
CA VAL A 157 14.31 10.56 -6.05
C VAL A 157 13.13 9.63 -5.77
N SER A 158 13.34 8.38 -5.38
CA SER A 158 12.27 7.42 -5.09
C SER A 158 11.46 7.75 -3.83
N VAL A 159 12.02 8.52 -2.89
CA VAL A 159 11.31 8.93 -1.66
C VAL A 159 10.25 9.99 -1.94
N ILE A 160 10.48 10.88 -2.91
CA ILE A 160 9.59 12.02 -3.19
C ILE A 160 8.18 11.57 -3.60
N PRO A 161 7.99 10.69 -4.61
CA PRO A 161 6.65 10.21 -4.98
C PRO A 161 5.96 9.47 -3.84
N ARG A 162 6.70 8.70 -3.05
CA ARG A 162 6.14 8.00 -1.88
C ARG A 162 5.63 8.95 -0.82
N PHE A 163 6.35 10.06 -0.57
CA PHE A 163 5.88 11.10 0.34
C PHE A 163 4.56 11.72 -0.13
N PHE A 164 4.47 12.08 -1.41
CA PHE A 164 3.25 12.65 -1.99
C PHE A 164 2.09 11.64 -2.04
N ALA A 165 2.37 10.36 -2.31
CA ALA A 165 1.40 9.27 -2.22
C ALA A 165 0.83 9.13 -0.80
N SER A 166 1.71 9.17 0.22
CA SER A 166 1.29 9.13 1.63
C SER A 166 0.45 10.35 2.02
N LEU A 167 0.79 11.53 1.50
CA LEU A 167 0.01 12.75 1.72
C LEU A 167 -1.40 12.64 1.12
N ALA A 168 -1.53 12.07 -0.07
CA ALA A 168 -2.82 11.81 -0.71
C ALA A 168 -3.65 10.81 0.11
N GLY A 169 -3.04 9.70 0.54
CA GLY A 169 -3.68 8.69 1.38
C GLY A 169 -4.16 9.27 2.71
N PHE A 170 -3.32 10.05 3.38
CA PHE A 170 -3.67 10.78 4.58
C PHE A 170 -4.88 11.71 4.35
N SER A 171 -4.86 12.49 3.28
CA SER A 171 -5.92 13.46 3.00
C SER A 171 -7.26 12.77 2.73
N VAL A 172 -7.27 11.71 1.92
CA VAL A 172 -8.48 10.96 1.59
C VAL A 172 -9.02 10.21 2.82
N ALA A 173 -8.18 9.50 3.56
CA ALA A 173 -8.62 8.75 4.73
C ALA A 173 -9.16 9.67 5.83
N THR A 174 -8.51 10.82 6.06
CA THR A 174 -8.89 11.76 7.13
C THR A 174 -10.13 12.56 6.79
N PHE A 175 -10.18 13.12 5.58
CA PHE A 175 -11.20 14.09 5.22
C PHE A 175 -12.29 13.52 4.31
N GLY A 176 -12.12 12.30 3.76
CA GLY A 176 -13.02 11.75 2.75
C GLY A 176 -14.48 11.69 3.19
N LEU A 177 -14.78 11.13 4.37
CA LEU A 177 -16.16 11.09 4.90
C LEU A 177 -16.76 12.49 5.12
N TYR A 178 -15.96 13.42 5.63
CA TYR A 178 -16.43 14.80 5.83
C TYR A 178 -16.78 15.46 4.50
N ILE A 179 -15.93 15.25 3.48
CA ILE A 179 -16.15 15.81 2.14
C ILE A 179 -17.38 15.18 1.49
N ILE A 180 -17.51 13.85 1.53
CA ILE A 180 -18.66 13.12 0.98
C ILE A 180 -19.97 13.61 1.62
N ASN A 181 -20.00 13.67 2.94
CA ASN A 181 -21.19 14.12 3.68
C ASN A 181 -21.51 15.59 3.42
N HIS A 182 -20.50 16.44 3.30
CA HIS A 182 -20.68 17.86 2.97
C HIS A 182 -21.23 18.04 1.55
N LEU A 183 -20.72 17.26 0.58
CA LEU A 183 -21.22 17.27 -0.79
C LEU A 183 -22.66 16.77 -0.88
N ASN A 184 -23.02 15.71 -0.13
CA ASN A 184 -24.41 15.26 -0.03
C ASN A 184 -25.32 16.36 0.52
N LYS A 185 -24.89 17.07 1.56
CA LYS A 185 -25.65 18.17 2.14
C LYS A 185 -25.86 19.34 1.13
N ILE A 186 -24.83 19.69 0.37
CA ILE A 186 -24.94 20.73 -0.69
C ILE A 186 -25.90 20.27 -1.78
N ALA A 187 -25.89 18.99 -2.14
CA ALA A 187 -26.80 18.42 -3.14
C ALA A 187 -28.25 18.27 -2.64
N GLY A 188 -28.54 18.61 -1.37
CA GLY A 188 -29.87 18.50 -0.79
C GLY A 188 -30.27 17.08 -0.35
N GLU A 189 -29.31 16.15 -0.31
CA GLU A 189 -29.54 14.77 0.13
C GLU A 189 -29.75 14.71 1.65
N LYS A 190 -30.76 13.93 2.07
CA LYS A 190 -31.02 13.68 3.50
C LYS A 190 -30.17 12.55 4.06
N ASN A 191 -29.71 11.66 3.20
CA ASN A 191 -28.90 10.51 3.57
C ASN A 191 -27.40 10.85 3.49
N LEU A 192 -26.66 10.63 4.58
CA LEU A 192 -25.21 10.83 4.65
C LEU A 192 -24.45 9.90 3.69
N TYR A 193 -25.03 8.75 3.36
CA TYR A 193 -24.45 7.76 2.43
C TYR A 193 -25.11 7.82 1.05
N ALA A 194 -25.65 8.95 0.64
CA ALA A 194 -26.20 9.10 -0.69
C ALA A 194 -25.10 8.98 -1.75
N GLU A 195 -25.45 8.38 -2.89
CA GLU A 195 -24.54 8.15 -4.03
C GLU A 195 -23.95 9.47 -4.56
N THR A 196 -24.73 10.55 -4.54
CA THR A 196 -24.37 11.86 -5.09
C THR A 196 -23.06 12.39 -4.51
N GLY A 197 -22.84 12.30 -3.21
CA GLY A 197 -21.60 12.75 -2.55
C GLY A 197 -20.38 11.95 -2.97
N TYR A 198 -20.53 10.64 -3.13
CA TYR A 198 -19.44 9.77 -3.62
C TYR A 198 -19.09 10.11 -5.07
N THR A 199 -20.10 10.26 -5.95
CA THR A 199 -19.90 10.63 -7.35
C THR A 199 -19.22 11.98 -7.48
N LEU A 200 -19.68 13.01 -6.76
CA LEU A 200 -19.07 14.35 -6.79
C LEU A 200 -17.63 14.33 -6.28
N PHE A 201 -17.37 13.59 -5.21
CA PHE A 201 -16.00 13.46 -4.68
C PHE A 201 -15.10 12.71 -5.66
N ALA A 202 -15.60 11.66 -6.32
CA ALA A 202 -14.88 10.96 -7.38
C ALA A 202 -14.54 11.89 -8.55
N ILE A 203 -15.45 12.78 -8.96
CA ILE A 203 -15.19 13.80 -10.01
C ILE A 203 -14.05 14.74 -9.57
N ILE A 204 -14.10 15.25 -8.33
CA ILE A 204 -13.06 16.15 -7.81
C ILE A 204 -11.69 15.44 -7.84
N ILE A 205 -11.61 14.21 -7.35
CA ILE A 205 -10.36 13.43 -7.34
C ILE A 205 -9.91 13.12 -8.77
N ALA A 206 -10.81 12.78 -9.69
CA ALA A 206 -10.47 12.54 -11.09
C ALA A 206 -9.85 13.78 -11.75
N VAL A 207 -10.37 14.98 -11.47
CA VAL A 207 -9.79 16.25 -11.96
C VAL A 207 -8.39 16.46 -11.37
N ILE A 208 -8.22 16.26 -10.06
CA ILE A 208 -6.91 16.35 -9.41
C ILE A 208 -5.92 15.36 -10.05
N PHE A 209 -6.36 14.14 -10.35
CA PHE A 209 -5.55 13.11 -10.99
C PHE A 209 -5.09 13.52 -12.39
N ILE A 210 -6.00 14.00 -13.23
CA ILE A 210 -5.68 14.47 -14.59
C ILE A 210 -4.66 15.62 -14.52
N VAL A 211 -4.89 16.60 -13.64
CA VAL A 211 -3.99 17.73 -13.46
C VAL A 211 -2.62 17.29 -12.95
N ALA A 212 -2.58 16.43 -11.94
CA ALA A 212 -1.33 15.96 -11.33
C ALA A 212 -0.47 15.16 -12.32
N ILE A 213 -1.07 14.22 -13.05
CA ILE A 213 -0.36 13.48 -14.11
C ILE A 213 0.01 14.40 -15.28
N GLY A 214 -0.84 15.34 -15.64
CA GLY A 214 -0.51 16.36 -16.63
C GLY A 214 0.75 17.15 -16.24
N ILE A 215 0.86 17.60 -14.99
CA ILE A 215 2.09 18.24 -14.49
C ILE A 215 3.31 17.33 -14.66
N THR A 216 3.20 16.05 -14.36
CA THR A 216 4.29 15.09 -14.56
C THR A 216 4.66 14.99 -16.03
N VAL A 217 3.70 14.71 -16.91
CA VAL A 217 3.92 14.49 -18.34
C VAL A 217 4.56 15.69 -19.03
N PHE A 218 4.13 16.93 -18.69
CA PHE A 218 4.64 18.13 -19.34
C PHE A 218 5.99 18.62 -18.79
N ASN A 219 6.34 18.30 -17.54
CA ASN A 219 7.52 18.87 -16.91
C ASN A 219 8.68 17.87 -16.73
N VAL A 220 8.42 16.58 -16.80
CA VAL A 220 9.47 15.57 -16.68
C VAL A 220 9.92 15.13 -18.05
N LYS A 221 11.21 15.22 -18.36
CA LYS A 221 11.75 14.78 -19.63
C LYS A 221 11.93 13.27 -19.65
N GLU A 222 11.35 12.62 -20.65
CA GLU A 222 11.61 11.23 -20.95
C GLU A 222 12.73 11.15 -22.00
N GLU A 223 13.89 10.67 -21.59
CA GLU A 223 14.97 10.34 -22.52
C GLU A 223 14.89 8.85 -22.83
N SER A 224 15.13 8.49 -24.10
CA SER A 224 15.22 7.09 -24.52
C SER A 224 16.37 6.42 -23.78
N THR A 225 16.04 5.67 -22.74
CA THR A 225 17.03 4.92 -21.97
C THR A 225 17.47 3.73 -22.81
N ILE A 226 18.72 3.71 -23.19
CA ILE A 226 19.43 2.52 -23.65
C ILE A 226 19.28 1.49 -22.51
N GLY A 227 18.68 0.35 -22.86
CA GLY A 227 18.25 -0.64 -21.87
C GLY A 227 19.39 -1.08 -20.95
N VAL A 228 19.18 -0.87 -19.67
CA VAL A 228 19.79 -1.74 -18.67
C VAL A 228 19.03 -3.06 -18.78
N TYR A 229 19.62 -4.03 -19.47
CA TYR A 229 19.10 -5.39 -19.52
C TYR A 229 19.17 -5.97 -18.11
N ALA A 230 18.09 -5.87 -17.37
CA ALA A 230 17.90 -6.75 -16.24
C ALA A 230 17.87 -8.18 -16.80
N GLU A 231 18.76 -9.04 -16.34
CA GLU A 231 18.74 -10.46 -16.74
C GLU A 231 17.32 -11.00 -16.50
N LYS A 232 16.70 -11.49 -17.58
CA LYS A 232 15.33 -12.03 -17.53
C LYS A 232 15.32 -13.32 -16.75
N THR A 233 15.12 -13.21 -15.44
CA THR A 233 14.92 -14.39 -14.59
C THR A 233 13.57 -15.02 -14.97
N SER A 234 13.58 -16.27 -15.40
CA SER A 234 12.35 -17.02 -15.70
C SER A 234 11.49 -17.16 -14.44
N LEU A 235 10.16 -17.08 -14.57
CA LEU A 235 9.22 -17.27 -13.45
C LEU A 235 9.50 -18.59 -12.70
N LYS A 236 9.87 -19.66 -13.43
CA LYS A 236 10.22 -20.96 -12.82
C LYS A 236 11.50 -20.88 -11.99
N GLN A 237 12.49 -20.09 -12.43
CA GLN A 237 13.73 -19.88 -11.66
C GLN A 237 13.44 -19.02 -10.43
N ALA A 238 12.64 -17.94 -10.55
CA ALA A 238 12.24 -17.10 -9.44
C ALA A 238 11.53 -17.94 -8.35
N PHE A 239 10.56 -18.77 -8.74
CA PHE A 239 9.85 -19.65 -7.83
C PHE A 239 10.75 -20.68 -7.15
N ARG A 240 11.71 -21.25 -7.88
CA ARG A 240 12.71 -22.18 -7.33
C ARG A 240 13.62 -21.50 -6.29
N ILE A 241 14.04 -20.24 -6.55
CA ILE A 241 14.87 -19.45 -5.62
C ILE A 241 14.09 -19.17 -4.34
N ILE A 242 12.82 -18.76 -4.45
CA ILE A 242 11.96 -18.48 -3.30
C ILE A 242 11.82 -19.71 -2.41
N ILE A 243 11.51 -20.87 -2.98
CA ILE A 243 11.30 -22.10 -2.18
C ILE A 243 12.59 -22.61 -1.55
N LYS A 244 13.73 -22.48 -2.22
CA LYS A 244 15.01 -22.98 -1.70
C LYS A 244 15.67 -22.05 -0.68
N ASN A 245 15.25 -20.80 -0.58
CA ASN A 245 15.74 -19.84 0.40
C ASN A 245 14.86 -19.85 1.65
N ASP A 246 15.27 -20.60 2.68
CA ASP A 246 14.56 -20.74 3.95
C ASP A 246 14.37 -19.40 4.69
N GLN A 247 15.34 -18.48 4.58
CA GLN A 247 15.25 -17.17 5.20
C GLN A 247 14.32 -16.23 4.41
N LEU A 248 14.24 -16.39 3.10
CA LEU A 248 13.24 -15.69 2.28
C LEU A 248 11.82 -16.16 2.62
N LEU A 249 11.61 -17.46 2.84
CA LEU A 249 10.32 -17.99 3.29
C LEU A 249 9.93 -17.46 4.67
N ALA A 250 10.88 -17.38 5.60
CA ALA A 250 10.64 -16.77 6.91
C ALA A 250 10.27 -15.28 6.78
N PHE A 251 10.99 -14.54 5.96
CA PHE A 251 10.69 -13.12 5.65
C PHE A 251 9.31 -12.93 5.02
N ILE A 252 8.95 -13.78 4.06
CA ILE A 252 7.61 -13.82 3.45
C ILE A 252 6.53 -14.00 4.50
N GLY A 253 6.71 -14.97 5.41
CA GLY A 253 5.77 -15.23 6.51
C GLY A 253 5.61 -14.04 7.44
N ILE A 254 6.69 -13.37 7.81
CA ILE A 254 6.71 -12.17 8.63
C ILE A 254 5.93 -11.04 7.93
N LEU A 255 6.30 -10.76 6.69
CA LEU A 255 5.74 -9.68 5.91
C LEU A 255 4.24 -9.89 5.66
N LEU A 256 3.84 -11.10 5.24
CA LEU A 256 2.45 -11.43 4.95
C LEU A 256 1.56 -11.31 6.19
N THR A 257 1.97 -11.92 7.31
CA THR A 257 1.16 -11.91 8.53
C THR A 257 1.03 -10.52 9.13
N PHE A 258 2.10 -9.71 9.13
CA PHE A 258 2.04 -8.34 9.62
C PHE A 258 1.22 -7.42 8.70
N ASN A 259 1.38 -7.55 7.38
CA ASN A 259 0.56 -6.78 6.42
C ASN A 259 -0.93 -7.18 6.50
N LEU A 260 -1.26 -8.47 6.62
CA LEU A 260 -2.64 -8.89 6.85
C LEU A 260 -3.21 -8.29 8.13
N CYS A 261 -2.45 -8.24 9.22
CA CYS A 261 -2.86 -7.60 10.47
C CYS A 261 -3.31 -6.14 10.24
N THR A 262 -2.46 -5.34 9.59
CA THR A 262 -2.76 -3.91 9.36
C THR A 262 -3.88 -3.71 8.33
N GLN A 263 -3.91 -4.47 7.25
CA GLN A 263 -4.91 -4.34 6.19
C GLN A 263 -6.31 -4.79 6.62
N ILE A 264 -6.42 -5.86 7.41
CA ILE A 264 -7.70 -6.27 8.00
C ILE A 264 -8.21 -5.19 8.95
N ALA A 265 -7.34 -4.66 9.82
CA ALA A 265 -7.72 -3.58 10.74
C ALA A 265 -8.23 -2.34 9.97
N GLN A 266 -7.53 -1.92 8.92
CA GLN A 266 -7.97 -0.80 8.08
C GLN A 266 -9.33 -1.08 7.41
N SER A 267 -9.54 -2.29 6.89
CA SER A 267 -10.79 -2.67 6.21
C SER A 267 -12.01 -2.66 7.13
N PHE A 268 -11.84 -3.04 8.41
CA PHE A 268 -12.92 -3.06 9.39
C PHE A 268 -13.06 -1.77 10.19
N ALA A 269 -12.11 -0.84 10.13
CA ALA A 269 -12.08 0.36 10.96
C ALA A 269 -13.34 1.21 10.82
N VAL A 270 -13.81 1.46 9.59
CA VAL A 270 -15.05 2.24 9.36
C VAL A 270 -16.25 1.58 10.04
N TYR A 271 -16.41 0.26 9.88
CA TYR A 271 -17.52 -0.50 10.47
C TYR A 271 -17.43 -0.54 12.00
N TYR A 272 -16.22 -0.66 12.55
CA TYR A 272 -16.01 -0.62 13.99
C TYR A 272 -16.43 0.73 14.58
N PHE A 273 -15.97 1.83 14.02
CA PHE A 273 -16.33 3.16 14.53
C PHE A 273 -17.81 3.49 14.32
N LYS A 274 -18.40 3.07 13.20
CA LYS A 274 -19.82 3.22 12.92
C LYS A 274 -20.69 2.39 13.87
N CYS A 275 -20.46 1.08 13.96
CA CYS A 275 -21.37 0.14 14.63
C CYS A 275 -21.05 -0.05 16.11
N VAL A 276 -19.77 0.01 16.51
CA VAL A 276 -19.34 -0.24 17.90
C VAL A 276 -19.24 1.06 18.69
N CYS A 277 -18.63 2.10 18.06
CA CYS A 277 -18.45 3.40 18.73
C CYS A 277 -19.63 4.35 18.51
N GLY A 278 -20.50 4.10 17.53
CA GLY A 278 -21.62 4.97 17.18
C GLY A 278 -21.18 6.36 16.69
N ASN A 279 -19.96 6.47 16.16
CA ASN A 279 -19.42 7.71 15.59
C ASN A 279 -18.40 7.36 14.50
N GLU A 280 -18.83 7.39 13.25
CA GLU A 280 -18.00 7.07 12.08
C GLU A 280 -16.87 8.07 11.82
N TYR A 281 -17.03 9.33 12.29
CA TYR A 281 -15.99 10.35 12.14
C TYR A 281 -14.70 10.03 12.93
N LEU A 282 -14.78 9.12 13.91
CA LEU A 282 -13.58 8.61 14.58
C LEU A 282 -12.65 7.86 13.61
N TYR A 283 -13.17 7.38 12.47
CA TYR A 283 -12.35 6.81 11.40
C TYR A 283 -11.33 7.82 10.83
N SER A 284 -11.68 9.12 10.80
CA SER A 284 -10.76 10.15 10.35
C SER A 284 -9.48 10.21 11.19
N ILE A 285 -9.54 9.79 12.46
CA ILE A 285 -8.37 9.68 13.34
C ILE A 285 -7.39 8.63 12.82
N PHE A 286 -7.88 7.58 12.16
CA PHE A 286 -7.03 6.61 11.47
C PHE A 286 -6.19 7.27 10.37
N GLY A 287 -6.70 8.28 9.68
CA GLY A 287 -5.91 9.07 8.73
C GLY A 287 -4.72 9.76 9.40
N PHE A 288 -4.91 10.35 10.58
CA PHE A 288 -3.80 10.97 11.34
C PHE A 288 -2.79 9.95 11.85
N ALA A 289 -3.16 8.69 11.96
CA ALA A 289 -2.28 7.62 12.41
C ALA A 289 -1.06 7.40 11.49
N ILE A 290 -1.11 7.82 10.22
CA ILE A 290 0.04 7.78 9.32
C ILE A 290 1.22 8.61 9.86
N ILE A 291 0.94 9.69 10.62
CA ILE A 291 1.98 10.50 11.27
C ILE A 291 2.73 9.66 12.31
N ALA A 292 2.01 8.83 13.07
CA ALA A 292 2.63 7.93 14.04
C ALA A 292 3.46 6.84 13.36
N GLU A 293 3.00 6.31 12.21
CA GLU A 293 3.76 5.35 11.40
C GLU A 293 5.05 5.96 10.86
N MET A 294 4.99 7.17 10.31
CA MET A 294 6.18 7.90 9.85
C MET A 294 7.13 8.20 11.01
N ALA A 295 6.61 8.58 12.18
CA ALA A 295 7.42 8.79 13.38
C ALA A 295 8.14 7.50 13.80
N GLY A 296 7.45 6.36 13.79
CA GLY A 296 8.04 5.04 14.06
C GLY A 296 9.17 4.71 13.09
N LEU A 297 8.96 4.92 11.79
CA LEU A 297 9.96 4.69 10.75
C LEU A 297 11.18 5.61 10.91
N VAL A 298 10.98 6.90 11.17
CA VAL A 298 12.07 7.89 11.39
C VAL A 298 12.83 7.61 12.67
N CYS A 299 12.15 7.15 13.72
CA CYS A 299 12.79 6.80 14.99
C CYS A 299 13.54 5.46 14.94
N PHE A 300 13.19 4.56 14.02
CA PHE A 300 13.76 3.22 13.90
C PHE A 300 15.29 3.19 13.91
N PRO A 301 16.04 3.97 13.09
CA PRO A 301 17.49 3.93 13.09
C PRO A 301 18.11 4.30 14.45
N LYS A 302 17.56 5.33 15.12
CA LYS A 302 18.02 5.77 16.45
C LYS A 302 17.74 4.74 17.54
N ILE A 303 16.62 4.02 17.44
CA ILE A 303 16.25 2.97 18.38
C ILE A 303 17.12 1.73 18.14
N SER A 304 17.31 1.34 16.88
CA SER A 304 18.10 0.18 16.47
C SER A 304 19.59 0.29 16.83
N THR A 305 20.14 1.49 16.98
CA THR A 305 21.51 1.69 17.51
C THR A 305 21.63 1.47 19.01
N LYS A 306 20.53 1.62 19.77
CA LYS A 306 20.54 1.49 21.24
C LYS A 306 20.14 0.10 21.72
N ILE A 307 19.26 -0.57 20.96
CA ILE A 307 18.77 -1.90 21.29
C ILE A 307 18.86 -2.81 20.06
N SER A 308 18.98 -4.13 20.28
CA SER A 308 19.08 -5.08 19.17
C SER A 308 17.85 -5.02 18.26
N ARG A 309 18.04 -5.25 16.95
CA ARG A 309 16.98 -5.29 15.94
C ARG A 309 15.86 -6.29 16.33
N GLU A 310 16.21 -7.37 17.01
CA GLU A 310 15.25 -8.34 17.53
C GLU A 310 14.29 -7.74 18.57
N LYS A 311 14.82 -6.94 19.51
CA LYS A 311 14.01 -6.21 20.48
C LYS A 311 13.14 -5.13 19.81
N VAL A 312 13.68 -4.44 18.79
CA VAL A 312 12.89 -3.47 18.02
C VAL A 312 11.69 -4.15 17.37
N TYR A 313 11.88 -5.35 16.76
CA TYR A 313 10.77 -6.09 16.16
C TYR A 313 9.76 -6.58 17.21
N ALA A 314 10.23 -6.98 18.39
CA ALA A 314 9.32 -7.30 19.49
C ALA A 314 8.43 -6.10 19.87
N TYR A 315 9.01 -4.90 20.00
CA TYR A 315 8.22 -3.67 20.23
C TYR A 315 7.30 -3.35 19.05
N ALA A 316 7.77 -3.55 17.81
CA ALA A 316 6.96 -3.37 16.60
C ALA A 316 5.71 -4.25 16.57
N CYS A 317 5.71 -5.40 17.24
CA CYS A 317 4.54 -6.27 17.38
C CYS A 317 3.74 -5.97 18.66
N VAL A 318 4.41 -5.74 19.80
CA VAL A 318 3.75 -5.51 21.10
C VAL A 318 2.97 -4.22 21.12
N LEU A 319 3.47 -3.14 20.51
CA LEU A 319 2.76 -1.85 20.46
C LEU A 319 1.42 -1.94 19.71
N PRO A 320 1.33 -2.52 18.50
CA PRO A 320 0.03 -2.75 17.86
C PRO A 320 -0.89 -3.64 18.67
N ILE A 321 -0.38 -4.72 19.27
CA ILE A 321 -1.19 -5.59 20.13
C ILE A 321 -1.79 -4.80 21.30
N ALA A 322 -0.99 -3.99 21.98
CA ALA A 322 -1.46 -3.13 23.05
C ALA A 322 -2.49 -2.11 22.54
N GLY A 323 -2.25 -1.50 21.37
CA GLY A 323 -3.18 -0.57 20.74
C GLY A 323 -4.54 -1.21 20.42
N PHE A 324 -4.55 -2.44 19.86
CA PHE A 324 -5.79 -3.18 19.59
C PHE A 324 -6.55 -3.54 20.87
N ILE A 325 -5.85 -4.03 21.90
CA ILE A 325 -6.46 -4.37 23.18
C ILE A 325 -7.07 -3.10 23.83
N LEU A 326 -6.32 -2.00 23.84
CA LEU A 326 -6.83 -0.72 24.37
C LEU A 326 -8.02 -0.20 23.59
N LEU A 327 -8.00 -0.34 22.25
CA LEU A 327 -9.13 0.04 21.38
C LEU A 327 -10.38 -0.81 21.71
N GLY A 328 -10.17 -2.11 21.94
CA GLY A 328 -11.23 -3.01 22.41
C GLY A 328 -11.84 -2.56 23.73
N ILE A 329 -11.01 -2.26 24.73
CA ILE A 329 -11.44 -1.76 26.04
C ILE A 329 -12.13 -0.40 25.91
N ALA A 330 -11.55 0.53 25.14
CA ALA A 330 -12.13 1.85 24.88
C ALA A 330 -13.54 1.76 24.27
N GLY A 331 -13.76 0.80 23.37
CA GLY A 331 -15.07 0.55 22.76
C GLY A 331 -16.15 0.05 23.76
N PHE A 332 -15.79 -0.34 24.99
CA PHE A 332 -16.74 -0.65 26.06
C PHE A 332 -16.91 0.51 27.05
N ILE A 333 -15.81 1.14 27.47
CA ILE A 333 -15.81 2.13 28.56
C ILE A 333 -16.16 3.53 28.04
N ALA A 334 -15.58 3.93 26.91
CA ALA A 334 -15.73 5.28 26.36
C ALA A 334 -15.71 5.26 24.82
N PRO A 335 -16.73 4.65 24.17
CA PRO A 335 -16.72 4.38 22.72
C PRO A 335 -16.61 5.63 21.85
N LYS A 336 -17.02 6.80 22.36
CA LYS A 336 -17.01 8.08 21.64
C LYS A 336 -15.78 8.96 21.95
N SER A 337 -14.84 8.48 22.78
CA SER A 337 -13.66 9.26 23.18
C SER A 337 -12.62 9.34 22.06
N ALA A 338 -12.53 10.48 21.39
CA ALA A 338 -11.51 10.75 20.39
C ALA A 338 -10.09 10.63 20.97
N VAL A 339 -9.85 11.06 22.21
CA VAL A 339 -8.54 11.00 22.86
C VAL A 339 -8.04 9.55 23.00
N LEU A 340 -8.90 8.64 23.46
CA LEU A 340 -8.54 7.22 23.57
C LEU A 340 -8.26 6.62 22.21
N VAL A 341 -9.05 6.96 21.18
CA VAL A 341 -8.81 6.48 19.81
C VAL A 341 -7.46 7.00 19.29
N VAL A 342 -7.11 8.28 19.53
CA VAL A 342 -5.78 8.83 19.15
C VAL A 342 -4.66 8.04 19.81
N ILE A 343 -4.74 7.74 21.11
CA ILE A 343 -3.71 6.98 21.84
C ILE A 343 -3.59 5.56 21.25
N CYS A 344 -4.72 4.89 21.02
CA CYS A 344 -4.74 3.55 20.43
C CYS A 344 -4.11 3.55 19.04
N CYS A 345 -4.50 4.49 18.17
CA CYS A 345 -3.96 4.63 16.82
C CYS A 345 -2.47 4.96 16.83
N ALA A 346 -2.03 5.82 17.75
CA ALA A 346 -0.60 6.16 17.89
C ALA A 346 0.23 4.89 18.21
N LEU A 347 -0.23 4.05 19.13
CA LEU A 347 0.45 2.78 19.45
C LEU A 347 0.45 1.82 18.25
N LEU A 348 -0.71 1.64 17.61
CA LEU A 348 -0.87 0.76 16.46
C LEU A 348 0.11 1.12 15.33
N PHE A 349 0.08 2.37 14.91
CA PHE A 349 0.79 2.81 13.72
C PHE A 349 2.27 3.15 13.99
N PHE A 350 2.64 3.59 15.19
CA PHE A 350 4.04 3.71 15.56
C PHE A 350 4.75 2.35 15.52
N GLY A 351 4.10 1.30 16.04
CA GLY A 351 4.60 -0.07 15.92
C GLY A 351 4.69 -0.55 14.47
N SER A 352 3.71 -0.20 13.62
CA SER A 352 3.75 -0.46 12.18
C SER A 352 4.97 0.19 11.52
N GLY A 353 5.26 1.45 11.84
CA GLY A 353 6.44 2.17 11.34
C GLY A 353 7.77 1.51 11.74
N LEU A 354 7.88 1.05 12.99
CA LEU A 354 9.04 0.26 13.43
C LEU A 354 9.16 -1.05 12.66
N SER A 355 8.04 -1.77 12.43
CA SER A 355 8.02 -2.99 11.65
C SER A 355 8.49 -2.77 10.21
N LEU A 356 8.05 -1.69 9.58
CA LEU A 356 8.48 -1.31 8.22
C LEU A 356 9.99 -1.09 8.16
N GLY A 357 10.57 -0.42 9.16
CA GLY A 357 12.02 -0.22 9.27
C GLY A 357 12.77 -1.56 9.40
N VAL A 358 12.33 -2.43 10.30
CA VAL A 358 12.96 -3.74 10.51
C VAL A 358 12.83 -4.62 9.26
N THR A 359 11.64 -4.70 8.64
CA THR A 359 11.42 -5.55 7.46
C THR A 359 12.21 -5.08 6.25
N THR A 360 12.44 -3.78 6.11
CA THR A 360 13.33 -3.23 5.07
C THR A 360 14.78 -3.72 5.25
N CYS A 361 15.28 -3.75 6.48
CA CYS A 361 16.60 -4.32 6.77
C CYS A 361 16.62 -5.85 6.55
N CYS A 362 15.59 -6.56 7.00
CA CYS A 362 15.49 -8.01 6.79
C CYS A 362 15.46 -8.39 5.31
N MET A 363 14.90 -7.56 4.45
CA MET A 363 14.92 -7.77 3.00
C MET A 363 16.36 -7.75 2.46
N ALA A 364 17.17 -6.77 2.88
CA ALA A 364 18.58 -6.71 2.49
C ALA A 364 19.37 -7.92 3.00
N ASP A 365 19.18 -8.29 4.28
CA ASP A 365 19.83 -9.46 4.89
C ASP A 365 19.52 -10.76 4.12
N VAL A 366 18.27 -10.94 3.69
CA VAL A 366 17.82 -12.12 2.93
C VAL A 366 18.39 -12.16 1.51
N ILE A 367 18.59 -11.00 0.89
CA ILE A 367 19.26 -10.88 -0.43
C ILE A 367 20.72 -11.32 -0.28
N ASP A 368 21.41 -10.81 0.74
CA ASP A 368 22.81 -11.15 1.03
C ASP A 368 22.98 -12.63 1.37
N TYR A 369 22.09 -13.19 2.20
CA TYR A 369 22.06 -14.62 2.48
C TYR A 369 21.83 -15.47 1.21
N GLY A 370 20.93 -15.00 0.33
CA GLY A 370 20.69 -15.64 -0.96
C GLY A 370 21.93 -15.64 -1.85
N GLU A 371 22.71 -14.57 -1.87
CA GLU A 371 23.97 -14.49 -2.61
C GLU A 371 25.02 -15.47 -2.08
N VAL A 372 25.18 -15.57 -0.77
CA VAL A 372 26.08 -16.56 -0.14
C VAL A 372 25.65 -18.00 -0.44
N LYS A 373 24.32 -18.27 -0.40
CA LYS A 373 23.78 -19.63 -0.55
C LYS A 373 23.77 -20.13 -2.00
N PHE A 374 23.52 -19.24 -2.97
CA PHE A 374 23.33 -19.62 -4.38
C PHE A 374 24.42 -19.08 -5.31
N GLY A 375 25.36 -18.27 -4.84
CA GLY A 375 26.41 -17.65 -5.63
C GLY A 375 25.94 -16.52 -6.56
N VAL A 376 24.64 -16.22 -6.56
CA VAL A 376 24.01 -15.19 -7.42
C VAL A 376 23.16 -14.26 -6.58
N ARG A 377 23.33 -12.96 -6.78
CA ARG A 377 22.51 -11.92 -6.10
C ARG A 377 21.14 -11.81 -6.75
N ASN A 378 20.11 -12.26 -6.03
CA ASN A 378 18.74 -12.35 -6.52
C ASN A 378 17.86 -11.20 -5.98
N GLU A 379 18.31 -9.96 -6.08
CA GLU A 379 17.64 -8.77 -5.55
C GLU A 379 16.26 -8.56 -6.17
N SER A 380 16.19 -8.61 -7.51
CA SER A 380 14.93 -8.40 -8.26
C SER A 380 13.84 -9.41 -7.89
N VAL A 381 14.22 -10.68 -7.67
CA VAL A 381 13.29 -11.74 -7.27
C VAL A 381 12.72 -11.48 -5.89
N THR A 382 13.56 -11.06 -4.94
CA THR A 382 13.15 -10.77 -3.56
C THR A 382 12.25 -9.54 -3.48
N CYS A 383 12.60 -8.46 -4.20
CA CYS A 383 11.77 -7.24 -4.28
C CYS A 383 10.41 -7.50 -4.95
N SER A 384 10.40 -8.29 -6.03
CA SER A 384 9.15 -8.68 -6.71
C SER A 384 8.26 -9.53 -5.81
N ALA A 385 8.84 -10.48 -5.06
CA ALA A 385 8.11 -11.28 -4.08
C ALA A 385 7.47 -10.41 -2.99
N GLN A 386 8.20 -9.41 -2.47
CA GLN A 386 7.65 -8.47 -1.49
C GLN A 386 6.46 -7.70 -2.05
N THR A 387 6.59 -7.11 -3.24
CA THR A 387 5.51 -6.33 -3.87
C THR A 387 4.27 -7.20 -4.13
N PHE A 388 4.47 -8.42 -4.65
CA PHE A 388 3.40 -9.38 -4.86
C PHE A 388 2.67 -9.72 -3.54
N LEU A 389 3.42 -9.97 -2.47
CA LEU A 389 2.85 -10.31 -1.17
C LEU A 389 2.07 -9.16 -0.53
N MET A 390 2.53 -7.92 -0.68
CA MET A 390 1.78 -6.76 -0.22
C MET A 390 0.44 -6.63 -0.96
N LYS A 391 0.43 -6.82 -2.28
CA LYS A 391 -0.82 -6.85 -3.07
C LYS A 391 -1.72 -8.03 -2.66
N ALA A 392 -1.14 -9.22 -2.44
CA ALA A 392 -1.88 -10.39 -1.99
C ALA A 392 -2.50 -10.20 -0.60
N ALA A 393 -1.78 -9.58 0.34
CA ALA A 393 -2.30 -9.25 1.67
C ALA A 393 -3.49 -8.29 1.60
N THR A 394 -3.39 -7.24 0.77
CA THR A 394 -4.50 -6.30 0.55
C THR A 394 -5.72 -7.00 -0.08
N ALA A 395 -5.50 -7.89 -1.05
CA ALA A 395 -6.54 -8.69 -1.68
C ALA A 395 -7.25 -9.60 -0.67
N ALA A 396 -6.46 -10.34 0.12
CA ALA A 396 -6.98 -11.23 1.15
C ALA A 396 -7.76 -10.46 2.23
N ALA A 397 -7.25 -9.30 2.66
CA ALA A 397 -7.94 -8.45 3.63
C ALA A 397 -9.29 -7.94 3.09
N GLY A 398 -9.34 -7.48 1.83
CA GLY A 398 -10.58 -7.06 1.17
C GLY A 398 -11.59 -8.20 1.06
N GLY A 399 -11.16 -9.39 0.62
CA GLY A 399 -11.98 -10.59 0.57
C GLY A 399 -12.51 -11.00 1.95
N LEU A 400 -11.62 -11.06 2.95
CA LEU A 400 -11.96 -11.41 4.32
C LEU A 400 -12.91 -10.38 4.95
N SER A 401 -12.79 -9.09 4.58
CA SER A 401 -13.68 -8.06 5.11
C SER A 401 -15.12 -8.26 4.62
N GLY A 402 -15.32 -8.53 3.33
CA GLY A 402 -16.65 -8.80 2.79
C GLY A 402 -17.29 -10.07 3.33
N VAL A 403 -16.53 -11.18 3.29
CA VAL A 403 -16.99 -12.46 3.86
C VAL A 403 -17.21 -12.35 5.37
N GLY A 404 -16.30 -11.68 6.08
CA GLY A 404 -16.40 -11.45 7.52
C GLY A 404 -17.66 -10.68 7.90
N LEU A 405 -17.97 -9.58 7.19
CA LEU A 405 -19.21 -8.81 7.42
C LEU A 405 -20.47 -9.66 7.18
N GLN A 406 -20.46 -10.50 6.14
CA GLN A 406 -21.57 -11.41 5.87
C GLN A 406 -21.75 -12.44 6.99
N VAL A 407 -20.67 -13.08 7.44
CA VAL A 407 -20.68 -14.11 8.50
C VAL A 407 -21.18 -13.55 9.82
N VAL A 408 -20.79 -12.31 10.18
CA VAL A 408 -21.25 -11.66 11.41
C VAL A 408 -22.67 -11.09 11.27
N GLY A 409 -23.32 -11.24 10.11
CA GLY A 409 -24.70 -10.79 9.87
C GLY A 409 -24.83 -9.26 9.80
N TYR A 410 -23.84 -8.56 9.24
CA TYR A 410 -23.93 -7.12 9.04
C TYR A 410 -25.08 -6.75 8.10
N ASN A 411 -25.93 -5.83 8.51
CA ASN A 411 -27.05 -5.33 7.73
C ASN A 411 -26.99 -3.79 7.62
N ALA A 412 -26.63 -3.29 6.45
CA ALA A 412 -26.51 -1.87 6.20
C ALA A 412 -27.82 -1.07 6.36
N LYS A 413 -28.97 -1.73 6.21
CA LYS A 413 -30.31 -1.11 6.39
C LYS A 413 -30.74 -1.02 7.85
N ALA A 414 -30.10 -1.74 8.76
CA ALA A 414 -30.46 -1.73 10.15
C ALA A 414 -29.93 -0.48 10.86
N ALA A 415 -30.80 0.29 11.49
CA ALA A 415 -30.41 1.46 12.29
C ALA A 415 -29.49 1.09 13.45
N VAL A 416 -29.69 -0.09 14.05
CA VAL A 416 -28.85 -0.66 15.10
C VAL A 416 -28.53 -2.10 14.73
N GLN A 417 -27.26 -2.47 14.82
CA GLN A 417 -26.83 -3.84 14.55
C GLN A 417 -27.13 -4.75 15.73
N SER A 418 -27.28 -6.06 15.47
CA SER A 418 -27.48 -7.03 16.53
C SER A 418 -26.25 -7.11 17.46
N ALA A 419 -26.44 -7.54 18.70
CA ALA A 419 -25.33 -7.74 19.65
C ALA A 419 -24.28 -8.74 19.11
N GLY A 420 -24.74 -9.78 18.39
CA GLY A 420 -23.86 -10.75 17.73
C GLY A 420 -23.01 -10.11 16.63
N THR A 421 -23.59 -9.25 15.79
CA THR A 421 -22.89 -8.50 14.75
C THR A 421 -21.85 -7.57 15.34
N ILE A 422 -22.19 -6.83 16.40
CA ILE A 422 -21.26 -5.93 17.11
C ILE A 422 -20.08 -6.72 17.69
N LEU A 423 -20.35 -7.86 18.32
CA LEU A 423 -19.30 -8.74 18.84
C LEU A 423 -18.42 -9.28 17.71
N GLY A 424 -19.03 -9.72 16.61
CA GLY A 424 -18.30 -10.20 15.43
C GLY A 424 -17.38 -9.14 14.84
N ILE A 425 -17.84 -7.89 14.69
CA ILE A 425 -17.01 -6.76 14.23
C ILE A 425 -15.83 -6.51 15.18
N ARG A 426 -16.04 -6.61 16.52
CA ARG A 426 -14.94 -6.52 17.50
C ARG A 426 -13.92 -7.62 17.31
N VAL A 427 -14.34 -8.85 17.09
CA VAL A 427 -13.44 -9.99 16.83
C VAL A 427 -12.62 -9.76 15.55
N LEU A 428 -13.27 -9.36 14.46
CA LEU A 428 -12.64 -9.12 13.18
C LEU A 428 -11.62 -7.96 13.21
N MET A 429 -11.96 -6.87 13.92
CA MET A 429 -11.12 -5.67 14.02
C MET A 429 -10.00 -5.79 15.05
N ILE A 430 -10.15 -6.60 16.09
CA ILE A 430 -9.22 -6.64 17.23
C ILE A 430 -8.56 -7.99 17.38
N VAL A 431 -9.34 -9.07 17.51
CA VAL A 431 -8.79 -10.38 17.85
C VAL A 431 -7.97 -10.96 16.71
N ILE A 432 -8.48 -10.91 15.48
CA ILE A 432 -7.77 -11.44 14.31
C ILE A 432 -6.45 -10.70 14.07
N PRO A 433 -6.39 -9.34 14.04
CA PRO A 433 -5.13 -8.63 13.93
C PRO A 433 -4.13 -8.93 15.05
N VAL A 434 -4.59 -9.05 16.29
CA VAL A 434 -3.74 -9.44 17.43
C VAL A 434 -3.10 -10.81 17.20
N ILE A 435 -3.91 -11.82 16.78
CA ILE A 435 -3.39 -13.16 16.48
C ILE A 435 -2.33 -13.09 15.37
N LEU A 436 -2.59 -12.34 14.29
CA LEU A 436 -1.66 -12.18 13.18
C LEU A 436 -0.35 -11.49 13.60
N ALA A 437 -0.42 -10.46 14.46
CA ALA A 437 0.76 -9.80 15.00
C ALA A 437 1.59 -10.76 15.89
N VAL A 438 0.93 -11.59 16.70
CA VAL A 438 1.60 -12.63 17.51
C VAL A 438 2.25 -13.67 16.60
N VAL A 439 1.56 -14.14 15.57
CA VAL A 439 2.09 -15.11 14.60
C VAL A 439 3.31 -14.52 13.90
N SER A 440 3.25 -13.27 13.45
CA SER A 440 4.39 -12.57 12.83
C SER A 440 5.61 -12.53 13.76
N PHE A 441 5.39 -12.18 15.04
CA PHE A 441 6.44 -12.19 16.06
C PHE A 441 7.04 -13.59 16.26
N LEU A 442 6.21 -14.63 16.32
CA LEU A 442 6.66 -16.01 16.49
C LEU A 442 7.49 -16.51 15.30
N ILE A 443 7.08 -16.17 14.06
CA ILE A 443 7.84 -16.48 12.84
C ILE A 443 9.19 -15.78 12.90
N TYR A 444 9.24 -14.50 13.22
CA TYR A 444 10.48 -13.74 13.36
C TYR A 444 11.40 -14.36 14.43
N LYS A 445 10.85 -14.71 15.58
CA LYS A 445 11.63 -15.27 16.70
C LYS A 445 12.18 -16.66 16.39
N LYS A 446 11.37 -17.55 15.77
CA LYS A 446 11.72 -18.98 15.59
C LYS A 446 12.33 -19.31 14.23
N CYS A 447 11.85 -18.66 13.15
CA CYS A 447 12.20 -19.03 11.77
C CYS A 447 13.27 -18.12 11.16
N TYR A 448 13.29 -16.82 11.52
CA TYR A 448 14.27 -15.88 11.00
C TYR A 448 15.58 -15.98 11.77
N LYS A 449 16.64 -16.46 11.09
CA LYS A 449 17.94 -16.80 11.72
C LYS A 449 19.02 -15.71 11.51
N LEU A 450 18.80 -14.75 10.58
CA LEU A 450 19.78 -13.71 10.23
C LEU A 450 19.84 -12.62 11.31
N LYS A 451 20.41 -12.96 12.48
CA LYS A 451 20.51 -12.11 13.67
C LYS A 451 21.89 -12.24 14.31
N GLY A 452 22.41 -11.13 14.86
CA GLY A 452 23.69 -11.11 15.59
C GLY A 452 24.82 -11.77 14.81
N ALA A 453 25.55 -12.69 15.44
CA ALA A 453 26.71 -13.37 14.84
C ALA A 453 26.41 -14.10 13.51
N ALA A 454 25.20 -14.65 13.35
CA ALA A 454 24.83 -15.30 12.08
C ALA A 454 24.74 -14.32 10.91
N MET A 455 24.33 -13.07 11.16
CA MET A 455 24.31 -12.03 10.11
C MET A 455 25.70 -11.47 9.88
N GLU A 456 26.54 -11.36 10.90
CA GLU A 456 27.95 -10.95 10.76
C GLU A 456 28.70 -11.93 9.85
N GLU A 457 28.55 -13.25 10.06
CA GLU A 457 29.13 -14.28 9.20
C GLU A 457 28.67 -14.16 7.72
N VAL A 458 27.38 -13.90 7.50
CA VAL A 458 26.85 -13.68 6.13
C VAL A 458 27.49 -12.44 5.51
N THR A 459 27.62 -11.36 6.28
CA THR A 459 28.21 -10.09 5.80
C THR A 459 29.68 -10.27 5.44
N GLU A 460 30.46 -11.00 6.24
CA GLU A 460 31.86 -11.32 5.95
C GLU A 460 31.99 -12.11 4.64
N LYS A 461 31.19 -13.17 4.47
CA LYS A 461 31.19 -13.98 3.25
C LYS A 461 30.80 -13.19 2.00
N VAL A 462 29.81 -12.28 2.11
CA VAL A 462 29.43 -11.38 0.99
C VAL A 462 30.59 -10.47 0.61
N ASN A 463 31.29 -9.91 1.61
CA ASN A 463 32.44 -9.05 1.37
C ASN A 463 33.59 -9.82 0.67
N GLU A 464 33.84 -11.07 1.07
CA GLU A 464 34.82 -11.95 0.41
C GLU A 464 34.45 -12.23 -1.06
N ILE A 465 33.18 -12.57 -1.34
CA ILE A 465 32.68 -12.81 -2.69
C ILE A 465 32.85 -11.54 -3.56
N HIS A 466 32.53 -10.37 -3.01
CA HIS A 466 32.67 -9.11 -3.74
C HIS A 466 34.15 -8.74 -3.98
N ALA A 467 35.03 -9.02 -3.01
CA ALA A 467 36.48 -8.80 -3.18
C ALA A 467 37.07 -9.71 -4.27
N GLN A 468 36.71 -11.00 -4.28
CA GLN A 468 37.14 -11.95 -5.32
C GLN A 468 36.66 -11.55 -6.72
N ARG A 469 35.40 -11.07 -6.86
CA ARG A 469 34.87 -10.60 -8.15
C ARG A 469 35.59 -9.35 -8.67
N LYS A 470 36.02 -8.43 -7.79
CA LYS A 470 36.82 -7.27 -8.19
C LYS A 470 38.19 -7.67 -8.76
N ILE A 471 38.85 -8.64 -8.14
CA ILE A 471 40.17 -9.14 -8.60
C ILE A 471 40.07 -9.82 -9.99
N VAL A 472 38.93 -10.43 -10.30
CA VAL A 472 38.70 -11.10 -11.59
C VAL A 472 38.36 -10.12 -12.72
N THR A 473 37.88 -8.93 -12.38
CA THR A 473 37.46 -7.88 -13.34
C THR A 473 38.54 -6.82 -13.60
N GLU A 474 39.61 -6.76 -12.83
CA GLU A 474 40.87 -6.03 -13.06
C GLU A 474 41.90 -6.92 -13.75
#